data_c80c41275016b4544a855ef1c12c096b
#
_entry.id   c80c41275016b4544a855ef1c12c096b
#
_cell.length_a   1.000
_cell.length_b   1.000
_cell.length_c   1.000
_cell.angle_alpha   90.00
_cell.angle_beta   90.00
_cell.angle_gamma   90.00
#
_symmetry.space_group_name_H-M   'P 1'
#
loop_
_entity.id
_entity.type
_entity.pdbx_description
1 polymer ?
#
loop_
_entity_poly.entity_id
_entity_poly.type
_entity_poly.pdbx_seq_one_letter_code
_entity_poly.pdbx_strand_id
1 'polypeptide(L)'
;MINTETIQSILYTIITLGILTSPFIIYLIEKKKRASLIDRYLKVFNEPSEAYAAYERDQMNLYVEAPYKKRSILAIVYYALVFYIISEVASFVAIQIYLGVNGFSQDIINPNSPMYNQDVYNHMASILNLVLQVVIYGIGTIGVVIFMWKPFMEDIKKTNKKVFAYGAMGLGLAYGGNIIATIILEVLGVTEIKGTASNQEAINSMFDQPWWGLILLFIVIVILAPIIEELVFRKAIFTVIKNKNLALAVSSLVFGALHCVSTAIIVLQACFQGEASYLDFIIELIYILPYSLMGFGLGLCYIKGNRNIGTSIFAHMLNNGISFFASILLLKLEETGLLDELEMVIFNLL
;
A
#
# COMPACT_ATOMS: atom_id res chain seq x y z
N MET A 1 -25.92 -31.63 5.42
CA MET A 1 -25.47 -30.75 4.34
C MET A 1 -24.50 -29.76 4.95
N ILE A 2 -23.32 -29.62 4.40
CA ILE A 2 -22.38 -28.58 4.86
C ILE A 2 -23.02 -27.25 4.42
N ASN A 3 -23.23 -26.33 5.38
CA ASN A 3 -23.83 -25.03 5.05
C ASN A 3 -22.83 -24.13 4.30
N THR A 4 -23.34 -23.10 3.63
CA THR A 4 -22.55 -22.19 2.80
C THR A 4 -21.48 -21.47 3.62
N GLU A 5 -21.76 -21.15 4.88
CA GLU A 5 -20.86 -20.46 5.81
C GLU A 5 -19.66 -21.32 6.19
N THR A 6 -19.89 -22.63 6.45
CA THR A 6 -18.81 -23.58 6.70
C THR A 6 -17.88 -23.68 5.49
N ILE A 7 -18.44 -23.67 4.26
CA ILE A 7 -17.64 -23.70 3.02
C ILE A 7 -16.83 -22.40 2.89
N GLN A 8 -17.45 -21.25 3.16
CA GLN A 8 -16.77 -19.94 3.12
C GLN A 8 -15.66 -19.84 4.14
N SER A 9 -15.91 -20.26 5.39
CA SER A 9 -14.90 -20.28 6.47
C SER A 9 -13.73 -21.20 6.12
N ILE A 10 -14.01 -22.40 5.56
CA ILE A 10 -12.97 -23.33 5.11
C ILE A 10 -12.16 -22.71 3.96
N LEU A 11 -12.82 -22.12 2.96
CA LEU A 11 -12.14 -21.46 1.84
C LEU A 11 -11.29 -20.31 2.30
N TYR A 12 -11.80 -19.44 3.18
CA TYR A 12 -11.06 -18.33 3.78
C TYR A 12 -9.82 -18.84 4.53
N THR A 13 -9.99 -19.87 5.36
CA THR A 13 -8.90 -20.48 6.12
C THR A 13 -7.84 -21.07 5.18
N ILE A 14 -8.24 -21.79 4.12
CA ILE A 14 -7.31 -22.39 3.14
C ILE A 14 -6.55 -21.28 2.38
N ILE A 15 -7.24 -20.24 1.93
CA ILE A 15 -6.62 -19.12 1.22
C ILE A 15 -5.62 -18.40 2.14
N THR A 16 -6.04 -18.07 3.37
CA THR A 16 -5.20 -17.40 4.35
C THR A 16 -3.96 -18.22 4.70
N LEU A 17 -4.13 -19.54 4.99
CA LEU A 17 -3.01 -20.45 5.23
C LEU A 17 -2.11 -20.58 4.02
N GLY A 18 -2.66 -20.64 2.81
CA GLY A 18 -1.89 -20.67 1.56
C GLY A 18 -1.04 -19.40 1.37
N ILE A 19 -1.62 -18.22 1.61
CA ILE A 19 -0.93 -16.94 1.55
C ILE A 19 0.19 -16.88 2.60
N LEU A 20 -0.11 -17.21 3.86
CA LEU A 20 0.84 -17.15 4.96
C LEU A 20 1.99 -18.17 4.84
N THR A 21 1.73 -19.34 4.26
CA THR A 21 2.76 -20.38 4.06
C THR A 21 3.64 -20.15 2.83
N SER A 22 3.16 -19.35 1.87
CA SER A 22 3.88 -19.08 0.61
C SER A 22 5.32 -18.56 0.82
N PRO A 23 5.61 -17.62 1.76
CA PRO A 23 6.96 -17.16 2.02
C PRO A 23 7.90 -18.28 2.47
N PHE A 24 7.39 -19.17 3.32
CA PHE A 24 8.17 -20.30 3.85
C PHE A 24 8.49 -21.33 2.75
N ILE A 25 7.52 -21.68 1.92
CA ILE A 25 7.72 -22.59 0.80
C ILE A 25 8.74 -22.04 -0.18
N ILE A 26 8.62 -20.76 -0.55
CA ILE A 26 9.56 -20.10 -1.46
C ILE A 26 10.96 -20.02 -0.84
N TYR A 27 11.06 -19.72 0.46
CA TYR A 27 12.33 -19.74 1.20
C TYR A 27 13.02 -21.13 1.11
N LEU A 28 12.28 -22.23 1.30
CA LEU A 28 12.83 -23.56 1.19
C LEU A 28 13.33 -23.89 -0.23
N ILE A 29 12.58 -23.49 -1.25
CA ILE A 29 12.96 -23.66 -2.66
C ILE A 29 14.23 -22.84 -2.95
N GLU A 30 14.30 -21.59 -2.48
CA GLU A 30 15.47 -20.74 -2.68
C GLU A 30 16.70 -21.25 -1.92
N LYS A 31 16.53 -21.72 -0.67
CA LYS A 31 17.62 -22.31 0.11
C LYS A 31 18.25 -23.47 -0.64
N LYS A 32 17.43 -24.38 -1.22
CA LYS A 32 17.91 -25.49 -2.03
C LYS A 32 18.63 -25.02 -3.29
N LYS A 33 18.09 -23.98 -3.98
CA LYS A 33 18.69 -23.41 -5.17
C LYS A 33 20.00 -22.69 -4.86
N ARG A 34 20.09 -21.95 -3.76
CA ARG A 34 21.28 -21.27 -3.30
C ARG A 34 22.41 -22.29 -3.02
N ALA A 35 22.10 -23.38 -2.33
CA ALA A 35 23.06 -24.45 -2.09
C ALA A 35 23.62 -25.01 -3.41
N SER A 36 22.74 -25.33 -4.38
CA SER A 36 23.15 -25.82 -5.70
C SER A 36 23.99 -24.80 -6.51
N LEU A 37 23.75 -23.50 -6.33
CA LEU A 37 24.56 -22.45 -6.97
C LEU A 37 25.94 -22.36 -6.29
N ILE A 38 26.01 -22.35 -4.97
CA ILE A 38 27.25 -22.31 -4.20
C ILE A 38 28.12 -23.52 -4.54
N ASP A 39 27.51 -24.72 -4.66
CA ASP A 39 28.25 -25.92 -5.08
C ASP A 39 28.94 -25.77 -6.44
N ARG A 40 28.41 -24.98 -7.36
CA ARG A 40 29.08 -24.69 -8.64
C ARG A 40 30.32 -23.81 -8.45
N TYR A 41 30.25 -22.82 -7.55
CA TYR A 41 31.41 -21.98 -7.23
C TYR A 41 32.48 -22.78 -6.47
N LEU A 42 32.06 -23.64 -5.52
CA LEU A 42 32.96 -24.54 -4.79
C LEU A 42 33.74 -25.52 -5.71
N LYS A 43 33.20 -25.83 -6.89
CA LYS A 43 33.90 -26.63 -7.91
C LYS A 43 34.95 -25.85 -8.72
N VAL A 44 34.87 -24.52 -8.71
CA VAL A 44 35.76 -23.64 -9.48
C VAL A 44 36.85 -23.04 -8.59
N PHE A 45 36.55 -22.77 -7.34
CA PHE A 45 37.47 -22.15 -6.39
C PHE A 45 38.03 -23.19 -5.41
N ASN A 46 39.33 -23.15 -5.15
CA ASN A 46 39.98 -24.08 -4.23
C ASN A 46 39.63 -23.84 -2.76
N GLU A 47 39.37 -22.58 -2.41
CA GLU A 47 38.99 -22.18 -1.05
C GLU A 47 37.51 -21.84 -0.94
N PRO A 48 36.79 -22.41 0.03
CA PRO A 48 35.37 -22.11 0.24
C PRO A 48 35.07 -20.63 0.44
N SER A 49 35.94 -19.90 1.13
CA SER A 49 35.83 -18.46 1.38
C SER A 49 35.82 -17.65 0.07
N GLU A 50 36.66 -18.03 -0.89
CA GLU A 50 36.72 -17.41 -2.22
C GLU A 50 35.49 -17.73 -3.05
N ALA A 51 34.99 -18.96 -2.99
CA ALA A 51 33.77 -19.38 -3.66
C ALA A 51 32.55 -18.56 -3.15
N TYR A 52 32.41 -18.39 -1.84
CA TYR A 52 31.36 -17.56 -1.27
C TYR A 52 31.52 -16.09 -1.64
N ALA A 53 32.72 -15.53 -1.59
CA ALA A 53 33.00 -14.16 -1.98
C ALA A 53 32.72 -13.91 -3.47
N ALA A 54 33.07 -14.87 -4.34
CA ALA A 54 32.75 -14.81 -5.77
C ALA A 54 31.24 -14.89 -6.03
N TYR A 55 30.54 -15.82 -5.36
CA TYR A 55 29.09 -15.91 -5.44
C TYR A 55 28.41 -14.61 -4.99
N GLU A 56 28.82 -14.03 -3.87
CA GLU A 56 28.24 -12.77 -3.38
C GLU A 56 28.57 -11.61 -4.31
N ARG A 57 29.78 -11.55 -4.88
CA ARG A 57 30.20 -10.56 -5.84
C ARG A 57 29.36 -10.64 -7.12
N ASP A 58 29.11 -11.83 -7.65
CA ASP A 58 28.28 -12.02 -8.82
C ASP A 58 26.81 -11.69 -8.53
N GLN A 59 26.31 -12.01 -7.33
CA GLN A 59 24.98 -11.54 -6.91
C GLN A 59 24.94 -10.02 -6.74
N MET A 60 26.00 -9.39 -6.25
CA MET A 60 26.11 -7.93 -6.22
C MET A 60 26.30 -7.31 -7.60
N ASN A 61 27.06 -7.93 -8.50
CA ASN A 61 27.29 -7.45 -9.88
C ASN A 61 26.03 -7.55 -10.75
N LEU A 62 25.11 -8.46 -10.43
CA LEU A 62 23.74 -8.40 -10.98
C LEU A 62 22.99 -7.12 -10.59
N TYR A 63 23.50 -6.39 -9.60
CA TYR A 63 22.99 -5.11 -9.10
C TYR A 63 23.87 -3.90 -9.48
N VAL A 64 24.78 -4.05 -10.45
CA VAL A 64 25.65 -2.97 -10.91
C VAL A 64 24.81 -1.83 -11.49
N GLU A 65 25.14 -0.67 -10.99
CA GLU A 65 24.77 0.70 -11.38
C GLU A 65 23.57 0.81 -12.31
N ALA A 66 22.44 1.07 -11.73
CA ALA A 66 21.28 1.45 -12.53
C ALA A 66 21.62 2.78 -13.25
N PRO A 67 21.68 2.80 -14.59
CA PRO A 67 22.04 3.99 -15.38
C PRO A 67 21.01 5.12 -15.23
N TYR A 68 20.03 4.95 -14.36
CA TYR A 68 18.83 5.77 -14.27
C TYR A 68 18.75 6.63 -12.98
N LYS A 69 19.88 6.83 -12.26
CA LYS A 69 19.88 7.56 -10.96
C LYS A 69 19.22 8.94 -11.04
N LYS A 70 19.55 9.74 -12.06
CA LYS A 70 18.95 11.09 -12.24
C LYS A 70 17.43 11.00 -12.45
N ARG A 71 16.98 10.08 -13.28
CA ARG A 71 15.55 9.85 -13.55
C ARG A 71 14.81 9.37 -12.30
N SER A 72 15.43 8.51 -11.52
CA SER A 72 14.90 8.03 -10.25
C SER A 72 14.72 9.16 -9.23
N ILE A 73 15.71 10.05 -9.12
CA ILE A 73 15.58 11.24 -8.26
C ILE A 73 14.42 12.14 -8.75
N LEU A 74 14.33 12.38 -10.07
CA LEU A 74 13.24 13.18 -10.64
C LEU A 74 11.87 12.52 -10.39
N ALA A 75 11.76 11.20 -10.48
CA ALA A 75 10.51 10.48 -10.20
C ALA A 75 10.11 10.62 -8.73
N ILE A 76 11.06 10.52 -7.78
CA ILE A 76 10.80 10.70 -6.35
C ILE A 76 10.35 12.15 -6.06
N VAL A 77 11.07 13.14 -6.58
CA VAL A 77 10.72 14.55 -6.39
C VAL A 77 9.37 14.88 -7.01
N TYR A 78 9.11 14.39 -8.21
CA TYR A 78 7.83 14.59 -8.90
C TYR A 78 6.67 13.95 -8.12
N TYR A 79 6.85 12.72 -7.62
CA TYR A 79 5.86 12.08 -6.77
C TYR A 79 5.53 12.93 -5.53
N ALA A 80 6.57 13.38 -4.82
CA ALA A 80 6.38 14.23 -3.65
C ALA A 80 5.67 15.54 -4.00
N LEU A 81 6.03 16.20 -5.11
CA LEU A 81 5.37 17.43 -5.57
C LEU A 81 3.89 17.19 -5.90
N VAL A 82 3.55 16.11 -6.61
CA VAL A 82 2.17 15.83 -7.02
C VAL A 82 1.30 15.51 -5.81
N PHE A 83 1.76 14.62 -4.93
CA PHE A 83 0.93 14.11 -3.85
C PHE A 83 0.88 15.01 -2.59
N TYR A 84 1.85 15.92 -2.40
CA TYR A 84 1.89 16.77 -1.19
C TYR A 84 1.74 18.26 -1.47
N ILE A 85 1.97 18.71 -2.69
CA ILE A 85 1.84 20.15 -3.01
C ILE A 85 0.71 20.35 -4.02
N ILE A 86 0.75 19.64 -5.15
CA ILE A 86 -0.25 19.83 -6.21
C ILE A 86 -1.63 19.35 -5.74
N SER A 87 -1.70 18.25 -4.98
CA SER A 87 -2.97 17.75 -4.42
C SER A 87 -3.64 18.77 -3.50
N GLU A 88 -2.89 19.42 -2.61
CA GLU A 88 -3.43 20.44 -1.70
C GLU A 88 -3.96 21.64 -2.48
N VAL A 89 -3.17 22.15 -3.43
CA VAL A 89 -3.60 23.27 -4.29
C VAL A 89 -4.81 22.88 -5.11
N ALA A 90 -4.83 21.68 -5.69
CA ALA A 90 -5.96 21.19 -6.48
C ALA A 90 -7.22 21.03 -5.63
N SER A 91 -7.10 20.53 -4.41
CA SER A 91 -8.21 20.41 -3.45
C SER A 91 -8.78 21.77 -3.11
N PHE A 92 -7.93 22.74 -2.77
CA PHE A 92 -8.38 24.10 -2.50
C PHE A 92 -9.12 24.72 -3.70
N VAL A 93 -8.54 24.63 -4.90
CA VAL A 93 -9.16 25.17 -6.13
C VAL A 93 -10.49 24.46 -6.43
N ALA A 94 -10.54 23.13 -6.29
CA ALA A 94 -11.75 22.36 -6.55
C ALA A 94 -12.90 22.73 -5.59
N ILE A 95 -12.60 22.96 -4.31
CA ILE A 95 -13.57 23.45 -3.32
C ILE A 95 -14.10 24.83 -3.76
N GLN A 96 -13.22 25.76 -4.12
CA GLN A 96 -13.66 27.11 -4.57
C GLN A 96 -14.53 27.05 -5.82
N ILE A 97 -14.18 26.18 -6.77
CA ILE A 97 -15.00 25.96 -7.98
C ILE A 97 -16.37 25.38 -7.61
N TYR A 98 -16.42 24.36 -6.75
CA TYR A 98 -17.68 23.74 -6.31
C TYR A 98 -18.59 24.76 -5.64
N LEU A 99 -18.08 25.54 -4.71
CA LEU A 99 -18.83 26.59 -4.01
C LEU A 99 -19.32 27.65 -4.99
N GLY A 100 -18.45 28.14 -5.88
CA GLY A 100 -18.80 29.16 -6.86
C GLY A 100 -19.88 28.73 -7.84
N VAL A 101 -19.78 27.52 -8.37
CA VAL A 101 -20.78 26.96 -9.33
C VAL A 101 -22.15 26.77 -8.66
N ASN A 102 -22.20 26.41 -7.39
CA ASN A 102 -23.45 26.21 -6.65
C ASN A 102 -23.96 27.48 -5.95
N GLY A 103 -23.24 28.60 -6.05
CA GLY A 103 -23.60 29.86 -5.38
C GLY A 103 -23.53 29.79 -3.85
N PHE A 104 -22.70 28.91 -3.30
CA PHE A 104 -22.52 28.72 -1.86
C PHE A 104 -21.40 29.61 -1.32
N SER A 105 -21.57 30.11 -0.09
CA SER A 105 -20.50 30.72 0.67
C SER A 105 -19.62 29.66 1.33
N GLN A 106 -18.39 30.01 1.75
CA GLN A 106 -17.52 29.11 2.52
C GLN A 106 -18.12 28.72 3.87
N ASP A 107 -18.98 29.54 4.43
CA ASP A 107 -19.65 29.28 5.72
C ASP A 107 -20.51 28.01 5.68
N ILE A 108 -21.00 27.60 4.50
CA ILE A 108 -21.85 26.43 4.37
C ILE A 108 -21.12 25.12 4.64
N ILE A 109 -19.78 25.10 4.48
CA ILE A 109 -18.91 23.95 4.73
C ILE A 109 -18.06 24.11 5.99
N ASN A 110 -18.18 25.21 6.73
CA ASN A 110 -17.45 25.46 7.96
C ASN A 110 -18.26 24.97 9.17
N PRO A 111 -17.83 23.90 9.86
CA PRO A 111 -18.57 23.35 11.01
C PRO A 111 -18.85 24.34 12.15
N ASN A 112 -18.02 25.39 12.26
CA ASN A 112 -18.15 26.44 13.28
C ASN A 112 -19.10 27.57 12.85
N SER A 113 -19.64 27.54 11.64
CA SER A 113 -20.56 28.54 11.12
C SER A 113 -22.03 28.17 11.41
N PRO A 114 -22.88 29.16 11.78
CA PRO A 114 -24.32 28.90 11.89
C PRO A 114 -24.98 28.57 10.52
N MET A 115 -24.27 28.78 9.42
CA MET A 115 -24.74 28.43 8.07
C MET A 115 -24.26 27.03 7.62
N TYR A 116 -23.56 26.28 8.48
CA TYR A 116 -23.06 24.97 8.14
C TYR A 116 -24.17 24.01 7.71
N ASN A 117 -23.93 23.29 6.63
CA ASN A 117 -24.83 22.27 6.13
C ASN A 117 -24.06 20.97 5.87
N GLN A 118 -24.31 19.98 6.70
CA GLN A 118 -23.64 18.68 6.67
C GLN A 118 -23.88 17.95 5.34
N ASP A 119 -25.08 18.02 4.76
CA ASP A 119 -25.40 17.32 3.51
C ASP A 119 -24.63 17.91 2.33
N VAL A 120 -24.54 19.27 2.28
CA VAL A 120 -23.72 19.97 1.27
C VAL A 120 -22.24 19.60 1.42
N TYR A 121 -21.73 19.56 2.65
CA TYR A 121 -20.36 19.16 2.92
C TYR A 121 -20.10 17.72 2.47
N ASN A 122 -20.95 16.77 2.84
CA ASN A 122 -20.82 15.36 2.50
C ASN A 122 -20.89 15.14 0.96
N HIS A 123 -21.83 15.78 0.30
CA HIS A 123 -21.97 15.70 -1.14
C HIS A 123 -20.75 16.29 -1.87
N MET A 124 -20.25 17.43 -1.43
CA MET A 124 -19.03 18.03 -1.95
C MET A 124 -17.83 17.10 -1.74
N ALA A 125 -17.63 16.61 -0.52
CA ALA A 125 -16.51 15.75 -0.18
C ALA A 125 -16.52 14.45 -1.00
N SER A 126 -17.67 13.80 -1.17
CA SER A 126 -17.82 12.58 -1.97
C SER A 126 -17.39 12.79 -3.43
N ILE A 127 -17.91 13.85 -4.09
CA ILE A 127 -17.57 14.13 -5.49
C ILE A 127 -16.10 14.55 -5.64
N LEU A 128 -15.65 15.50 -4.82
CA LEU A 128 -14.30 16.05 -4.95
C LEU A 128 -13.24 14.99 -4.62
N ASN A 129 -13.45 14.17 -3.60
CA ASN A 129 -12.51 13.10 -3.28
C ASN A 129 -12.32 12.15 -4.46
N LEU A 130 -13.40 11.67 -5.08
CA LEU A 130 -13.30 10.79 -6.25
C LEU A 130 -12.59 11.47 -7.42
N VAL A 131 -13.00 12.69 -7.79
CA VAL A 131 -12.43 13.44 -8.94
C VAL A 131 -10.95 13.73 -8.70
N LEU A 132 -10.60 14.22 -7.51
CA LEU A 132 -9.22 14.53 -7.15
C LEU A 132 -8.34 13.28 -7.15
N GLN A 133 -8.81 12.17 -6.62
CA GLN A 133 -8.08 10.90 -6.65
C GLN A 133 -7.77 10.48 -8.09
N VAL A 134 -8.77 10.50 -8.98
CA VAL A 134 -8.58 10.14 -10.40
C VAL A 134 -7.57 11.07 -11.08
N VAL A 135 -7.68 12.37 -10.87
CA VAL A 135 -6.81 13.38 -11.50
C VAL A 135 -5.39 13.28 -10.94
N ILE A 136 -5.22 13.25 -9.63
CA ILE A 136 -3.89 13.25 -8.97
C ILE A 136 -3.14 11.94 -9.26
N TYR A 137 -3.80 10.78 -9.13
CA TYR A 137 -3.18 9.50 -9.48
C TYR A 137 -2.93 9.37 -10.98
N GLY A 138 -3.82 9.92 -11.82
CA GLY A 138 -3.63 9.94 -13.26
C GLY A 138 -2.39 10.75 -13.65
N ILE A 139 -2.30 12.01 -13.22
CA ILE A 139 -1.15 12.90 -13.48
C ILE A 139 0.13 12.31 -12.86
N GLY A 140 0.05 11.86 -11.60
CA GLY A 140 1.17 11.26 -10.89
C GLY A 140 1.73 10.05 -11.61
N THR A 141 0.86 9.12 -12.02
CA THR A 141 1.27 7.90 -12.73
C THR A 141 1.90 8.23 -14.09
N ILE A 142 1.28 9.10 -14.89
CA ILE A 142 1.81 9.51 -16.19
C ILE A 142 3.23 10.09 -16.03
N GLY A 143 3.44 11.02 -15.11
CA GLY A 143 4.75 11.66 -14.93
C GLY A 143 5.80 10.70 -14.40
N VAL A 144 5.51 9.88 -13.37
CA VAL A 144 6.45 8.90 -12.85
C VAL A 144 6.80 7.86 -13.93
N VAL A 145 5.82 7.37 -14.68
CA VAL A 145 6.05 6.43 -15.79
C VAL A 145 6.91 7.06 -16.87
N ILE A 146 6.73 8.34 -17.23
CA ILE A 146 7.58 9.04 -18.19
C ILE A 146 9.07 9.05 -17.71
N PHE A 147 9.31 9.42 -16.44
CA PHE A 147 10.68 9.41 -15.89
C PHE A 147 11.27 8.00 -15.83
N MET A 148 10.45 7.00 -15.47
CA MET A 148 10.87 5.62 -15.24
C MET A 148 10.59 4.69 -16.44
N TRP A 149 10.19 5.21 -17.61
CA TRP A 149 9.77 4.42 -18.77
C TRP A 149 10.78 3.33 -19.17
N LYS A 150 12.04 3.71 -19.31
CA LYS A 150 13.07 2.74 -19.72
C LYS A 150 13.24 1.59 -18.73
N PRO A 151 13.56 1.85 -17.44
CA PRO A 151 13.71 0.77 -16.46
C PRO A 151 12.42 -0.02 -16.25
N PHE A 152 11.25 0.61 -16.37
CA PHE A 152 9.95 -0.07 -16.29
C PHE A 152 9.77 -1.05 -17.44
N MET A 153 10.00 -0.62 -18.70
CA MET A 153 9.85 -1.48 -19.87
C MET A 153 10.91 -2.59 -19.95
N GLU A 154 12.12 -2.34 -19.43
CA GLU A 154 13.14 -3.38 -19.32
C GLU A 154 12.71 -4.51 -18.37
N ASP A 155 12.06 -4.16 -17.25
CA ASP A 155 11.53 -5.14 -16.29
C ASP A 155 10.34 -5.89 -16.86
N ILE A 156 9.38 -5.19 -17.50
CA ILE A 156 8.22 -5.81 -18.15
C ILE A 156 8.66 -6.86 -19.20
N LYS A 157 9.65 -6.54 -20.03
CA LYS A 157 10.22 -7.50 -21.01
C LYS A 157 10.86 -8.73 -20.37
N LYS A 158 11.36 -8.61 -19.14
CA LYS A 158 11.97 -9.71 -18.37
C LYS A 158 10.96 -10.47 -17.50
N THR A 159 9.69 -10.06 -17.52
CA THR A 159 8.63 -10.70 -16.73
C THR A 159 8.42 -12.15 -17.18
N ASN A 160 8.37 -13.05 -16.22
CA ASN A 160 8.17 -14.48 -16.41
C ASN A 160 7.41 -15.09 -15.22
N LYS A 161 7.12 -16.39 -15.25
CA LYS A 161 6.36 -17.09 -14.20
C LYS A 161 6.91 -16.90 -12.78
N LYS A 162 8.21 -16.64 -12.61
CA LYS A 162 8.83 -16.39 -11.30
C LYS A 162 8.39 -15.05 -10.70
N VAL A 163 8.09 -14.06 -11.53
CA VAL A 163 7.57 -12.75 -11.08
C VAL A 163 6.27 -12.95 -10.31
N PHE A 164 5.36 -13.78 -10.83
CA PHE A 164 4.09 -14.08 -10.16
C PHE A 164 4.28 -14.89 -8.87
N ALA A 165 5.21 -15.86 -8.86
CA ALA A 165 5.52 -16.63 -7.66
C ALA A 165 6.11 -15.76 -6.53
N TYR A 166 7.05 -14.87 -6.85
CA TYR A 166 7.59 -13.92 -5.88
C TYR A 166 6.58 -12.85 -5.49
N GLY A 167 5.67 -12.47 -6.40
CA GLY A 167 4.55 -11.58 -6.08
C GLY A 167 3.60 -12.21 -5.07
N ALA A 168 3.24 -13.49 -5.24
CA ALA A 168 2.45 -14.23 -4.26
C ALA A 168 3.16 -14.30 -2.88
N MET A 169 4.49 -14.50 -2.87
CA MET A 169 5.29 -14.38 -1.64
C MET A 169 5.17 -12.99 -1.02
N GLY A 170 5.25 -11.93 -1.84
CA GLY A 170 5.12 -10.55 -1.39
C GLY A 170 3.78 -10.28 -0.72
N LEU A 171 2.71 -10.79 -1.30
CA LEU A 171 1.37 -10.75 -0.71
C LEU A 171 1.36 -11.44 0.66
N GLY A 172 1.88 -12.67 0.76
CA GLY A 172 1.97 -13.40 2.03
C GLY A 172 2.78 -12.65 3.09
N LEU A 173 3.89 -12.00 2.69
CA LEU A 173 4.70 -11.18 3.60
C LEU A 173 3.97 -9.91 4.04
N ALA A 174 3.22 -9.26 3.15
CA ALA A 174 2.41 -8.08 3.48
C ALA A 174 1.32 -8.43 4.50
N TYR A 175 0.57 -9.51 4.27
CA TYR A 175 -0.44 -9.99 5.23
C TYR A 175 0.17 -10.43 6.56
N GLY A 176 1.29 -11.17 6.54
CA GLY A 176 2.02 -11.52 7.75
C GLY A 176 2.50 -10.30 8.54
N GLY A 177 2.99 -9.28 7.83
CA GLY A 177 3.34 -7.99 8.41
C GLY A 177 2.15 -7.28 9.06
N ASN A 178 1.01 -7.25 8.38
CA ASN A 178 -0.22 -6.65 8.93
C ASN A 178 -0.70 -7.40 10.18
N ILE A 179 -0.68 -8.74 10.20
CA ILE A 179 -1.03 -9.53 11.39
C ILE A 179 -0.12 -9.19 12.56
N ILE A 180 1.20 -9.13 12.32
CA ILE A 180 2.17 -8.75 13.36
C ILE A 180 1.89 -7.34 13.87
N ALA A 181 1.62 -6.39 12.97
CA ALA A 181 1.27 -5.03 13.34
C ALA A 181 0.00 -5.00 14.21
N THR A 182 -1.07 -5.69 13.78
CA THR A 182 -2.33 -5.76 14.51
C THR A 182 -2.14 -6.29 15.92
N ILE A 183 -1.38 -7.38 16.08
CA ILE A 183 -1.06 -7.94 17.41
C ILE A 183 -0.31 -6.90 18.27
N ILE A 184 0.65 -6.17 17.70
CA ILE A 184 1.39 -5.13 18.43
C ILE A 184 0.46 -3.99 18.83
N LEU A 185 -0.41 -3.52 17.93
CA LEU A 185 -1.37 -2.45 18.19
C LEU A 185 -2.37 -2.86 19.30
N GLU A 186 -2.82 -4.10 19.28
CA GLU A 186 -3.73 -4.66 20.27
C GLU A 186 -3.05 -4.75 21.65
N VAL A 187 -1.82 -5.28 21.72
CA VAL A 187 -1.05 -5.34 22.97
C VAL A 187 -0.76 -3.95 23.53
N LEU A 188 -0.60 -2.94 22.68
CA LEU A 188 -0.42 -1.54 23.09
C LEU A 188 -1.74 -0.83 23.45
N GLY A 189 -2.90 -1.49 23.31
CA GLY A 189 -4.23 -0.90 23.55
C GLY A 189 -4.63 0.15 22.52
N VAL A 190 -3.92 0.26 21.39
CA VAL A 190 -4.21 1.28 20.35
C VAL A 190 -5.52 0.99 19.66
N THR A 191 -5.83 -0.28 19.40
CA THR A 191 -7.08 -0.72 18.74
C THR A 191 -8.34 -0.44 19.57
N GLU A 192 -8.23 -0.39 20.90
CA GLU A 192 -9.35 -0.01 21.80
C GLU A 192 -9.64 1.49 21.73
N ILE A 193 -8.62 2.34 21.47
CA ILE A 193 -8.75 3.80 21.40
C ILE A 193 -9.19 4.21 19.99
N LYS A 194 -8.61 3.58 18.97
CA LYS A 194 -8.91 3.84 17.58
C LYS A 194 -8.82 2.55 16.77
N GLY A 195 -9.94 2.07 16.27
CA GLY A 195 -10.06 0.78 15.60
C GLY A 195 -9.22 0.66 14.33
N THR A 196 -9.17 1.73 13.50
CA THR A 196 -8.48 1.73 12.19
C THR A 196 -7.65 3.00 11.97
N ALA A 197 -6.68 2.92 11.07
CA ALA A 197 -5.92 4.08 10.64
C ALA A 197 -6.81 5.08 9.88
N SER A 198 -6.65 6.38 10.12
CA SER A 198 -7.43 7.43 9.44
C SER A 198 -7.34 7.37 7.91
N ASN A 199 -6.19 6.96 7.36
CA ASN A 199 -6.07 6.74 5.92
C ASN A 199 -7.00 5.64 5.41
N GLN A 200 -7.18 4.54 6.17
CA GLN A 200 -8.10 3.47 5.82
C GLN A 200 -9.56 3.91 5.96
N GLU A 201 -9.89 4.68 6.99
CA GLU A 201 -11.22 5.28 7.14
C GLU A 201 -11.58 6.19 5.97
N ALA A 202 -10.63 7.04 5.53
CA ALA A 202 -10.80 7.89 4.36
C ALA A 202 -11.03 7.06 3.08
N ILE A 203 -10.33 5.96 2.89
CA ILE A 203 -10.57 5.05 1.77
C ILE A 203 -11.95 4.39 1.89
N ASN A 204 -12.33 3.90 3.06
CA ASN A 204 -13.62 3.26 3.29
C ASN A 204 -14.79 4.22 2.99
N SER A 205 -14.69 5.50 3.37
CA SER A 205 -15.69 6.51 3.06
C SER A 205 -15.90 6.78 1.56
N MET A 206 -14.93 6.38 0.72
CA MET A 206 -15.04 6.53 -0.74
C MET A 206 -15.85 5.41 -1.41
N PHE A 207 -16.21 4.34 -0.71
CA PHE A 207 -16.95 3.21 -1.31
C PHE A 207 -18.45 3.48 -1.47
N ASP A 208 -18.99 4.50 -0.80
CA ASP A 208 -20.37 4.96 -1.01
C ASP A 208 -20.47 5.77 -2.33
N GLN A 209 -20.28 5.06 -3.45
CA GLN A 209 -20.29 5.63 -4.79
C GLN A 209 -21.20 4.80 -5.70
N PRO A 210 -21.80 5.42 -6.73
CA PRO A 210 -22.48 4.66 -7.79
C PRO A 210 -21.48 3.74 -8.51
N TRP A 211 -21.98 2.70 -9.17
CA TRP A 211 -21.16 1.66 -9.81
C TRP A 211 -20.01 2.19 -10.70
N TRP A 212 -20.23 3.30 -11.41
CA TRP A 212 -19.19 3.93 -12.24
C TRP A 212 -18.08 4.58 -11.40
N GLY A 213 -18.43 5.13 -10.23
CA GLY A 213 -17.47 5.66 -9.27
C GLY A 213 -16.61 4.54 -8.67
N LEU A 214 -17.21 3.39 -8.37
CA LEU A 214 -16.47 2.20 -7.90
C LEU A 214 -15.50 1.68 -8.97
N ILE A 215 -15.85 1.75 -10.27
CA ILE A 215 -14.90 1.40 -11.35
C ILE A 215 -13.73 2.37 -11.37
N LEU A 216 -13.97 3.67 -11.24
CA LEU A 216 -12.89 4.66 -11.17
C LEU A 216 -12.00 4.46 -9.95
N LEU A 217 -12.58 4.21 -8.77
CA LEU A 217 -11.84 3.87 -7.57
C LEU A 217 -11.01 2.60 -7.73
N PHE A 218 -11.56 1.56 -8.35
CA PHE A 218 -10.83 0.34 -8.66
C PHE A 218 -9.58 0.64 -9.51
N ILE A 219 -9.73 1.43 -10.57
CA ILE A 219 -8.62 1.83 -11.43
C ILE A 219 -7.55 2.59 -10.61
N VAL A 220 -7.96 3.52 -9.76
CA VAL A 220 -7.04 4.30 -8.94
C VAL A 220 -6.35 3.41 -7.90
N ILE A 221 -7.11 2.72 -7.05
CA ILE A 221 -6.59 2.02 -5.87
C ILE A 221 -5.85 0.73 -6.26
N VAL A 222 -6.39 -0.03 -7.23
CA VAL A 222 -5.86 -1.36 -7.54
C VAL A 222 -4.84 -1.33 -8.67
N ILE A 223 -4.90 -0.34 -9.57
CA ILE A 223 -4.01 -0.29 -10.75
C ILE A 223 -3.01 0.86 -10.64
N LEU A 224 -3.48 2.11 -10.57
CA LEU A 224 -2.60 3.27 -10.67
C LEU A 224 -1.72 3.46 -9.43
N ALA A 225 -2.28 3.34 -8.22
CA ALA A 225 -1.54 3.46 -6.98
C ALA A 225 -0.40 2.44 -6.89
N PRO A 226 -0.62 1.12 -7.07
CA PRO A 226 0.47 0.15 -7.08
C PRO A 226 1.55 0.44 -8.13
N ILE A 227 1.19 0.87 -9.33
CA ILE A 227 2.17 1.16 -10.38
C ILE A 227 3.07 2.32 -9.96
N ILE A 228 2.48 3.46 -9.57
CA ILE A 228 3.26 4.65 -9.22
C ILE A 228 4.09 4.43 -7.96
N GLU A 229 3.51 3.82 -6.95
CA GLU A 229 4.17 3.61 -5.67
C GLU A 229 5.32 2.61 -5.80
N GLU A 230 5.16 1.51 -6.51
CA GLU A 230 6.25 0.56 -6.70
C GLU A 230 7.37 1.14 -7.56
N LEU A 231 7.06 1.93 -8.60
CA LEU A 231 8.06 2.63 -9.39
C LEU A 231 8.88 3.60 -8.54
N VAL A 232 8.27 4.29 -7.60
CA VAL A 232 8.95 5.24 -6.70
C VAL A 232 9.68 4.50 -5.58
N PHE A 233 8.97 3.70 -4.78
CA PHE A 233 9.51 3.12 -3.56
C PHE A 233 10.46 1.95 -3.83
N ARG A 234 10.21 1.11 -4.85
CA ARG A 234 11.08 -0.04 -5.15
C ARG A 234 12.05 0.26 -6.29
N LYS A 235 11.59 0.78 -7.41
CA LYS A 235 12.52 1.01 -8.52
C LYS A 235 13.42 2.22 -8.29
N ALA A 236 12.84 3.39 -7.96
CA ALA A 236 13.62 4.63 -7.85
C ALA A 236 14.46 4.67 -6.57
N ILE A 237 13.92 4.40 -5.37
CA ILE A 237 14.68 4.43 -4.11
C ILE A 237 15.84 3.43 -4.14
N PHE A 238 15.58 2.18 -4.58
CA PHE A 238 16.63 1.15 -4.69
C PHE A 238 17.68 1.45 -5.78
N THR A 239 17.36 2.32 -6.74
CA THR A 239 18.33 2.83 -7.72
C THR A 239 19.21 3.92 -7.10
N VAL A 240 18.65 4.78 -6.24
CA VAL A 240 19.38 5.86 -5.59
C VAL A 240 20.24 5.35 -4.44
N ILE A 241 19.68 4.45 -3.61
CA ILE A 241 20.36 3.86 -2.45
C ILE A 241 20.98 2.53 -2.85
N LYS A 242 22.31 2.49 -3.00
CA LYS A 242 23.05 1.29 -3.48
C LYS A 242 22.96 0.11 -2.49
N ASN A 243 23.00 0.38 -1.18
CA ASN A 243 22.90 -0.68 -0.17
C ASN A 243 21.47 -1.21 -0.12
N LYS A 244 21.29 -2.48 -0.47
CA LYS A 244 19.97 -3.13 -0.56
C LYS A 244 19.20 -3.14 0.76
N ASN A 245 19.90 -3.32 1.89
CA ASN A 245 19.26 -3.39 3.20
C ASN A 245 18.82 -1.99 3.66
N LEU A 246 19.66 -0.98 3.40
CA LEU A 246 19.32 0.41 3.67
C LEU A 246 18.17 0.87 2.74
N ALA A 247 18.20 0.50 1.45
CA ALA A 247 17.14 0.79 0.52
C ALA A 247 15.81 0.16 0.97
N LEU A 248 15.85 -1.09 1.42
CA LEU A 248 14.67 -1.78 1.97
C LEU A 248 14.13 -1.05 3.20
N ALA A 249 14.97 -0.74 4.17
CA ALA A 249 14.55 -0.04 5.39
C ALA A 249 13.96 1.35 5.08
N VAL A 250 14.67 2.17 4.31
CA VAL A 250 14.22 3.52 3.93
C VAL A 250 12.93 3.46 3.11
N SER A 251 12.86 2.58 2.10
CA SER A 251 11.67 2.42 1.26
C SER A 251 10.44 2.01 2.09
N SER A 252 10.61 1.09 3.04
CA SER A 252 9.51 0.61 3.88
C SER A 252 9.02 1.67 4.86
N LEU A 253 9.95 2.34 5.55
CA LEU A 253 9.61 3.39 6.51
C LEU A 253 8.97 4.60 5.82
N VAL A 254 9.52 5.05 4.69
CA VAL A 254 8.95 6.18 3.94
C VAL A 254 7.57 5.79 3.40
N PHE A 255 7.40 4.57 2.89
CA PHE A 255 6.10 4.07 2.45
C PHE A 255 5.06 4.13 3.57
N GLY A 256 5.40 3.64 4.78
CA GLY A 256 4.50 3.71 5.93
C GLY A 256 4.22 5.14 6.38
N ALA A 257 5.27 5.97 6.47
CA ALA A 257 5.12 7.36 6.90
C ALA A 257 4.20 8.16 5.96
N LEU A 258 4.30 7.96 4.65
CA LEU A 258 3.49 8.69 3.68
C LEU A 258 1.99 8.36 3.75
N HIS A 259 1.62 7.20 4.26
CA HIS A 259 0.22 6.82 4.49
C HIS A 259 -0.39 7.47 5.74
N CYS A 260 0.43 7.96 6.68
CA CYS A 260 -0.04 8.50 7.95
C CYS A 260 0.31 9.98 8.16
N VAL A 261 1.29 10.53 7.42
CA VAL A 261 1.84 11.86 7.71
C VAL A 261 0.81 12.98 7.53
N SER A 262 -0.07 12.90 6.54
CA SER A 262 -1.09 13.92 6.30
C SER A 262 -2.06 14.00 7.46
N THR A 263 -2.59 12.87 7.90
CA THR A 263 -3.50 12.78 9.06
C THR A 263 -2.80 13.14 10.36
N ALA A 264 -1.56 12.71 10.57
CA ALA A 264 -0.78 13.08 11.73
C ALA A 264 -0.56 14.61 11.83
N ILE A 265 -0.32 15.30 10.71
CA ILE A 265 -0.21 16.76 10.68
C ILE A 265 -1.55 17.43 11.05
N ILE A 266 -2.66 16.94 10.53
CA ILE A 266 -4.01 17.46 10.84
C ILE A 266 -4.30 17.28 12.33
N VAL A 267 -4.06 16.10 12.89
CA VAL A 267 -4.26 15.82 14.32
C VAL A 267 -3.34 16.68 15.18
N LEU A 268 -2.08 16.88 14.77
CA LEU A 268 -1.15 17.77 15.48
C LEU A 268 -1.65 19.22 15.49
N GLN A 269 -2.21 19.71 14.39
CA GLN A 269 -2.81 21.04 14.35
C GLN A 269 -4.03 21.15 15.29
N ALA A 270 -4.89 20.13 15.32
CA ALA A 270 -6.00 20.05 16.24
C ALA A 270 -5.54 20.02 17.72
N CYS A 271 -4.40 19.36 18.02
CA CYS A 271 -3.78 19.42 19.35
C CYS A 271 -3.39 20.86 19.75
N PHE A 272 -2.81 21.63 18.83
CA PHE A 272 -2.46 23.04 19.12
C PHE A 272 -3.69 23.93 19.31
N GLN A 273 -4.83 23.57 18.76
CA GLN A 273 -6.10 24.26 18.91
C GLN A 273 -6.89 23.78 20.17
N GLY A 274 -6.41 22.73 20.83
CA GLY A 274 -7.08 22.12 21.99
C GLY A 274 -8.29 21.25 21.61
N GLU A 275 -8.42 20.87 20.34
CA GLU A 275 -9.51 20.05 19.78
C GLU A 275 -9.17 18.55 19.76
N ALA A 276 -7.90 18.19 19.90
CA ALA A 276 -7.44 16.80 19.99
C ALA A 276 -6.37 16.64 21.09
N SER A 277 -6.15 15.43 21.56
CA SER A 277 -5.09 15.12 22.51
C SER A 277 -3.77 14.77 21.82
N TYR A 278 -2.64 14.99 22.50
CA TYR A 278 -1.35 14.50 21.99
C TYR A 278 -1.27 12.97 21.91
N LEU A 279 -2.15 12.26 22.64
CA LEU A 279 -2.28 10.82 22.53
C LEU A 279 -2.80 10.43 21.14
N ASP A 280 -3.78 11.15 20.61
CA ASP A 280 -4.33 10.92 19.27
C ASP A 280 -3.24 11.08 18.20
N PHE A 281 -2.39 12.11 18.34
CA PHE A 281 -1.24 12.30 17.47
C PHE A 281 -0.23 11.14 17.54
N ILE A 282 0.06 10.64 18.74
CA ILE A 282 0.96 9.49 18.92
C ILE A 282 0.35 8.24 18.29
N ILE A 283 -0.95 8.04 18.44
CA ILE A 283 -1.67 6.92 17.83
C ILE A 283 -1.57 6.95 16.31
N GLU A 284 -1.74 8.12 15.68
CA GLU A 284 -1.55 8.26 14.22
C GLU A 284 -0.12 7.87 13.80
N LEU A 285 0.89 8.23 14.58
CA LEU A 285 2.27 7.83 14.28
C LEU A 285 2.50 6.32 14.45
N ILE A 286 1.83 5.67 15.38
CA ILE A 286 1.95 4.22 15.57
C ILE A 286 1.37 3.45 14.37
N TYR A 287 0.35 3.99 13.70
CA TYR A 287 -0.19 3.41 12.47
C TYR A 287 0.78 3.43 11.27
N ILE A 288 1.94 4.07 11.38
CA ILE A 288 3.05 3.91 10.42
C ILE A 288 3.51 2.44 10.37
N LEU A 289 3.39 1.68 11.47
CA LEU A 289 3.87 0.31 11.59
C LEU A 289 3.25 -0.66 10.59
N PRO A 290 1.91 -0.81 10.48
CA PRO A 290 1.28 -1.73 9.51
C PRO A 290 1.71 -1.42 8.07
N TYR A 291 1.66 -0.17 7.66
CA TYR A 291 2.08 0.23 6.31
C TYR A 291 3.58 0.00 6.06
N SER A 292 4.43 0.24 7.07
CA SER A 292 5.87 -0.04 6.95
C SER A 292 6.15 -1.54 6.82
N LEU A 293 5.44 -2.40 7.55
CA LEU A 293 5.59 -3.85 7.46
C LEU A 293 5.06 -4.38 6.12
N MET A 294 3.96 -3.84 5.61
CA MET A 294 3.51 -4.11 4.23
C MET A 294 4.58 -3.67 3.23
N GLY A 295 5.09 -2.45 3.37
CA GLY A 295 6.18 -1.92 2.55
C GLY A 295 7.43 -2.81 2.58
N PHE A 296 7.77 -3.37 3.74
CA PHE A 296 8.88 -4.31 3.90
C PHE A 296 8.64 -5.62 3.13
N GLY A 297 7.44 -6.19 3.22
CA GLY A 297 7.04 -7.37 2.45
C GLY A 297 7.17 -7.17 0.94
N LEU A 298 6.65 -6.04 0.42
CA LEU A 298 6.75 -5.66 -0.98
C LEU A 298 8.21 -5.41 -1.41
N GLY A 299 9.04 -4.79 -0.55
CA GLY A 299 10.46 -4.60 -0.81
C GLY A 299 11.25 -5.90 -0.83
N LEU A 300 10.94 -6.85 0.05
CA LEU A 300 11.56 -8.17 0.04
C LEU A 300 11.23 -8.96 -1.23
N CYS A 301 9.97 -8.98 -1.67
CA CYS A 301 9.60 -9.69 -2.88
C CYS A 301 10.25 -9.06 -4.12
N TYR A 302 10.38 -7.72 -4.18
CA TYR A 302 11.13 -7.02 -5.21
C TYR A 302 12.61 -7.48 -5.26
N ILE A 303 13.29 -7.52 -4.10
CA ILE A 303 14.68 -8.01 -4.01
C ILE A 303 14.76 -9.47 -4.48
N LYS A 304 13.87 -10.33 -4.01
CA LYS A 304 13.83 -11.76 -4.31
C LYS A 304 13.47 -12.04 -5.79
N GLY A 305 12.65 -11.20 -6.37
CA GLY A 305 12.29 -11.23 -7.80
C GLY A 305 13.37 -10.65 -8.74
N ASN A 306 14.63 -10.59 -8.29
CA ASN A 306 15.76 -10.01 -9.04
C ASN A 306 15.54 -8.53 -9.42
N ARG A 307 14.93 -7.77 -8.54
CA ARG A 307 14.55 -6.36 -8.73
C ARG A 307 13.69 -6.12 -9.99
N ASN A 308 12.93 -7.11 -10.42
CA ASN A 308 11.89 -6.91 -11.41
C ASN A 308 10.69 -6.24 -10.75
N ILE A 309 10.34 -5.05 -11.23
CA ILE A 309 9.26 -4.24 -10.65
C ILE A 309 7.88 -4.92 -10.74
N GLY A 310 7.66 -5.75 -11.76
CA GLY A 310 6.43 -6.51 -11.91
C GLY A 310 6.12 -7.41 -10.72
N THR A 311 7.14 -7.82 -9.96
CA THR A 311 6.97 -8.66 -8.76
C THR A 311 6.21 -7.93 -7.66
N SER A 312 6.66 -6.72 -7.31
CA SER A 312 6.04 -5.93 -6.25
C SER A 312 4.76 -5.24 -6.72
N ILE A 313 4.67 -4.82 -7.98
CA ILE A 313 3.41 -4.31 -8.56
C ILE A 313 2.32 -5.39 -8.47
N PHE A 314 2.61 -6.63 -8.88
CA PHE A 314 1.64 -7.71 -8.82
C PHE A 314 1.20 -8.03 -7.39
N ALA A 315 2.15 -8.10 -6.44
CA ALA A 315 1.84 -8.30 -5.02
C ALA A 315 0.94 -7.19 -4.46
N HIS A 316 1.26 -5.94 -4.80
CA HIS A 316 0.53 -4.76 -4.33
C HIS A 316 -0.86 -4.67 -4.96
N MET A 317 -0.99 -4.93 -6.27
CA MET A 317 -2.30 -5.02 -6.94
C MET A 317 -3.19 -6.09 -6.33
N LEU A 318 -2.64 -7.27 -6.00
CA LEU A 318 -3.39 -8.33 -5.34
C LEU A 318 -3.84 -7.90 -3.94
N ASN A 319 -2.95 -7.30 -3.15
CA ASN A 319 -3.28 -6.80 -1.82
C ASN A 319 -4.43 -5.79 -1.88
N ASN A 320 -4.30 -4.76 -2.71
CA ASN A 320 -5.31 -3.72 -2.85
C ASN A 320 -6.61 -4.26 -3.48
N GLY A 321 -6.51 -5.19 -4.43
CA GLY A 321 -7.68 -5.83 -5.04
C GLY A 321 -8.48 -6.65 -4.03
N ILE A 322 -7.82 -7.46 -3.22
CA ILE A 322 -8.49 -8.23 -2.15
C ILE A 322 -9.16 -7.28 -1.16
N SER A 323 -8.45 -6.24 -0.69
CA SER A 323 -9.02 -5.25 0.23
C SER A 323 -10.20 -4.50 -0.39
N PHE A 324 -10.10 -4.10 -1.67
CA PHE A 324 -11.16 -3.41 -2.39
C PHE A 324 -12.45 -4.24 -2.45
N PHE A 325 -12.36 -5.50 -2.87
CA PHE A 325 -13.55 -6.36 -2.93
C PHE A 325 -14.08 -6.74 -1.55
N ALA A 326 -13.20 -6.90 -0.55
CA ALA A 326 -13.62 -7.15 0.81
C ALA A 326 -14.41 -5.95 1.38
N SER A 327 -13.95 -4.71 1.15
CA SER A 327 -14.67 -3.50 1.58
C SER A 327 -16.06 -3.37 0.93
N ILE A 328 -16.17 -3.64 -0.37
CA ILE A 328 -17.49 -3.63 -1.06
C ILE A 328 -18.40 -4.73 -0.47
N LEU A 329 -17.87 -5.91 -0.22
CA LEU A 329 -18.66 -7.01 0.35
C LEU A 329 -19.16 -6.66 1.75
N LEU A 330 -18.30 -6.11 2.60
CA LEU A 330 -18.66 -5.71 3.97
C LEU A 330 -19.76 -4.64 3.97
N LEU A 331 -19.62 -3.59 3.14
CA LEU A 331 -20.66 -2.57 3.00
C LEU A 331 -22.01 -3.15 2.57
N LYS A 332 -22.00 -4.09 1.63
CA LYS A 332 -23.23 -4.73 1.17
C LYS A 332 -23.86 -5.64 2.21
N LEU A 333 -23.06 -6.32 3.02
CA LEU A 333 -23.54 -7.13 4.14
C LEU A 333 -24.15 -6.24 5.23
N GLU A 334 -23.54 -5.09 5.49
CA GLU A 334 -24.05 -4.08 6.43
C GLU A 334 -25.40 -3.49 5.94
N GLU A 335 -25.46 -3.04 4.67
CA GLU A 335 -26.68 -2.52 4.06
C GLU A 335 -27.86 -3.51 4.08
N THR A 336 -27.58 -4.81 4.00
CA THR A 336 -28.62 -5.86 4.01
C THR A 336 -28.99 -6.36 5.40
N GLY A 337 -28.32 -5.90 6.46
CA GLY A 337 -28.47 -6.40 7.83
C GLY A 337 -27.94 -7.83 8.05
N LEU A 338 -27.32 -8.43 7.02
CA LEU A 338 -26.74 -9.79 7.10
C LEU A 338 -25.53 -9.85 8.04
N LEU A 339 -24.85 -8.74 8.29
CA LEU A 339 -23.78 -8.65 9.28
C LEU A 339 -24.32 -8.86 10.68
N ASP A 340 -25.40 -8.18 11.06
CA ASP A 340 -26.05 -8.30 12.36
C ASP A 340 -26.59 -9.72 12.58
N GLU A 341 -27.15 -10.34 11.54
CA GLU A 341 -27.59 -11.74 11.58
C GLU A 341 -26.41 -12.70 11.77
N LEU A 342 -25.27 -12.48 11.08
CA LEU A 342 -24.05 -13.26 11.23
C LEU A 342 -23.44 -13.13 12.63
N GLU A 343 -23.36 -11.91 13.18
CA GLU A 343 -22.87 -11.67 14.53
C GLU A 343 -23.77 -12.35 15.57
N MET A 344 -25.11 -12.27 15.40
CA MET A 344 -26.07 -12.92 16.26
C MET A 344 -25.95 -14.44 16.22
N VAL A 345 -25.72 -15.03 15.02
CA VAL A 345 -25.49 -16.46 14.86
C VAL A 345 -24.18 -16.89 15.50
N ILE A 346 -23.10 -16.13 15.31
CA ILE A 346 -21.80 -16.41 15.93
C ILE A 346 -21.90 -16.30 17.47
N PHE A 347 -22.57 -15.28 17.99
CA PHE A 347 -22.77 -15.11 19.44
C PHE A 347 -23.60 -16.23 20.06
N ASN A 348 -24.56 -16.79 19.32
CA ASN A 348 -25.38 -17.92 19.79
C ASN A 348 -24.67 -19.28 19.62
N LEU A 349 -23.54 -19.36 18.91
CA LEU A 349 -22.76 -20.58 18.72
C LEU A 349 -21.53 -20.67 19.64
N LEU A 350 -21.15 -19.60 20.32
CA LEU A 350 -20.07 -19.51 21.32
C LEU A 350 -20.63 -19.58 22.72
#